data_e035d06a7bb3b666081facfdc8617411
#
_entry.id   e035d06a7bb3b666081facfdc8617411
#
_cell.length_a   1.000
_cell.length_b   1.000
_cell.length_c   1.000
_cell.angle_alpha   90.00
_cell.angle_beta   90.00
_cell.angle_gamma   90.00
#
_symmetry.space_group_name_H-M   'P 1'
#
loop_
_entity.id
_entity.type
_entity.pdbx_description
1 polymer ?
#
loop_
_entity_poly.entity_id
_entity_poly.type
_entity_poly.pdbx_seq_one_letter_code
_entity_poly.pdbx_strand_id
1 'polypeptide(L)'
;MAAPRRVFDTGRLLRLVDSGEKLIAALLAVLLLVVTAVGSVQLLVSTVQQLSQPGLPWLGMRMNALLGDLLILLIALEVLQNITAYLRRGIVQIQLVLITAITAVARKVIVLPPGEESKPLLLVGLGVAVLSLAGAYWLVRQPSLSLPPPRKGLARPFRGPDRSPPPGGGVPPG
;
A
#
# COMPACT_ATOMS: atom_id res chain seq x y z
N MET A 1 -39.34 -31.84 -6.31
CA MET A 1 -39.07 -31.14 -5.05
C MET A 1 -37.72 -30.46 -5.17
N ALA A 2 -37.70 -29.17 -5.48
CA ALA A 2 -36.50 -28.37 -5.60
C ALA A 2 -36.26 -27.68 -4.25
N ALA A 3 -35.16 -28.00 -3.59
CA ALA A 3 -34.75 -27.34 -2.36
C ALA A 3 -34.42 -25.89 -2.64
N PRO A 4 -34.91 -24.91 -1.86
CA PRO A 4 -34.54 -23.53 -1.99
C PRO A 4 -33.05 -23.41 -1.55
N ARG A 5 -32.15 -23.21 -2.50
CA ARG A 5 -30.79 -22.72 -2.21
C ARG A 5 -30.96 -21.38 -1.52
N ARG A 6 -30.79 -21.35 -0.21
CA ARG A 6 -30.59 -20.12 0.54
C ARG A 6 -29.33 -19.47 -0.01
N VAL A 7 -29.51 -18.60 -0.96
CA VAL A 7 -28.50 -17.62 -1.33
C VAL A 7 -28.37 -16.73 -0.11
N PHE A 8 -27.48 -17.11 0.81
CA PHE A 8 -27.04 -16.22 1.86
C PHE A 8 -26.70 -14.91 1.18
N ASP A 9 -27.27 -13.86 1.69
CA ASP A 9 -27.23 -12.50 1.11
C ASP A 9 -25.77 -12.00 1.17
N THR A 10 -24.94 -12.59 0.32
CA THR A 10 -23.46 -12.39 0.25
C THR A 10 -23.13 -10.90 0.14
N GLY A 11 -24.04 -10.13 -0.46
CA GLY A 11 -23.86 -8.68 -0.59
C GLY A 11 -24.02 -7.92 0.73
N ARG A 12 -24.83 -8.42 1.68
CA ARG A 12 -24.96 -7.81 3.02
C ARG A 12 -23.77 -8.17 3.90
N LEU A 13 -23.35 -9.43 3.84
CA LEU A 13 -22.18 -9.88 4.59
C LEU A 13 -20.92 -9.13 4.14
N LEU A 14 -20.69 -8.99 2.84
CA LEU A 14 -19.55 -8.26 2.32
C LEU A 14 -19.56 -6.78 2.75
N ARG A 15 -20.71 -6.11 2.74
CA ARG A 15 -20.84 -4.73 3.24
C ARG A 15 -20.58 -4.61 4.74
N LEU A 16 -21.04 -5.57 5.53
CA LEU A 16 -20.78 -5.58 6.97
C LEU A 16 -19.29 -5.79 7.27
N VAL A 17 -18.65 -6.71 6.56
CA VAL A 17 -17.22 -6.95 6.68
C VAL A 17 -16.41 -5.72 6.28
N ASP A 18 -16.72 -5.11 5.13
CA ASP A 18 -16.03 -3.90 4.63
C ASP A 18 -16.20 -2.70 5.59
N SER A 19 -17.40 -2.53 6.16
CA SER A 19 -17.65 -1.48 7.16
C SER A 19 -16.94 -1.75 8.48
N GLY A 20 -16.90 -3.02 8.92
CA GLY A 20 -16.18 -3.43 10.12
C GLY A 20 -14.67 -3.24 9.98
N GLU A 21 -14.12 -3.62 8.84
CA GLU A 21 -12.69 -3.45 8.52
C GLU A 21 -12.29 -1.97 8.56
N LYS A 22 -13.07 -1.08 7.95
CA LYS A 22 -12.83 0.37 7.99
C LYS A 22 -12.93 0.95 9.39
N LEU A 23 -13.88 0.48 10.19
CA LEU A 23 -14.02 0.92 11.59
C LEU A 23 -12.81 0.52 12.41
N ILE A 24 -12.37 -0.72 12.30
CA ILE A 24 -11.19 -1.23 13.01
C ILE A 24 -9.93 -0.46 12.55
N ALA A 25 -9.76 -0.26 11.26
CA ALA A 25 -8.65 0.50 10.72
C ALA A 25 -8.65 1.95 11.23
N ALA A 26 -9.81 2.59 11.32
CA ALA A 26 -9.94 3.94 11.88
C ALA A 26 -9.60 3.99 13.36
N LEU A 27 -10.06 3.03 14.15
CA LEU A 27 -9.71 2.91 15.57
C LEU A 27 -8.20 2.72 15.77
N LEU A 28 -7.59 1.83 14.99
CA LEU A 28 -6.14 1.61 15.01
C LEU A 28 -5.36 2.87 14.62
N ALA A 29 -5.83 3.61 13.61
CA ALA A 29 -5.21 4.87 13.20
C ALA A 29 -5.25 5.91 14.31
N VAL A 30 -6.40 6.08 14.98
CA VAL A 30 -6.55 7.02 16.09
C VAL A 30 -5.67 6.60 17.28
N LEU A 31 -5.68 5.32 17.65
CA LEU A 31 -4.84 4.80 18.72
C LEU A 31 -3.35 5.06 18.42
N LEU A 32 -2.92 4.73 17.21
CA LEU A 32 -1.54 4.91 16.79
C LEU A 32 -1.15 6.39 16.75
N LEU A 33 -2.06 7.27 16.32
CA LEU A 33 -1.86 8.72 16.34
C LEU A 33 -1.60 9.21 17.76
N VAL A 34 -2.43 8.80 18.74
CA VAL A 34 -2.30 9.19 20.12
C VAL A 34 -0.97 8.69 20.70
N VAL A 35 -0.66 7.41 20.51
CA VAL A 35 0.59 6.81 20.99
C VAL A 35 1.81 7.50 20.39
N THR A 36 1.79 7.78 19.10
CA THR A 36 2.88 8.47 18.40
C THR A 36 3.04 9.90 18.89
N ALA A 37 1.94 10.63 19.09
CA ALA A 37 1.97 11.99 19.60
C ALA A 37 2.53 12.05 21.03
N VAL A 38 2.05 11.20 21.93
CA VAL A 38 2.54 11.12 23.32
C VAL A 38 4.01 10.70 23.35
N GLY A 39 4.39 9.67 22.57
CA GLY A 39 5.76 9.21 22.48
C GLY A 39 6.70 10.30 21.94
N SER A 40 6.26 11.09 20.96
CA SER A 40 7.06 12.20 20.42
C SER A 40 7.31 13.29 21.46
N VAL A 41 6.28 13.66 22.24
CA VAL A 41 6.42 14.64 23.33
C VAL A 41 7.36 14.10 24.42
N GLN A 42 7.19 12.84 24.82
CA GLN A 42 8.03 12.21 25.82
C GLN A 42 9.49 12.14 25.38
N LEU A 43 9.72 11.78 24.11
CA LEU A 43 11.08 11.75 23.55
C LEU A 43 11.70 13.14 23.53
N LEU A 44 10.94 14.17 23.15
CA LEU A 44 11.42 15.55 23.14
C LEU A 44 11.82 16.01 24.56
N VAL A 45 10.96 15.78 25.55
CA VAL A 45 11.22 16.15 26.94
C VAL A 45 12.45 15.41 27.49
N SER A 46 12.54 14.11 27.26
CA SER A 46 13.71 13.32 27.72
C SER A 46 15.00 13.76 27.03
N THR A 47 14.95 14.10 25.75
CA THR A 47 16.11 14.61 25.02
C THR A 47 16.58 15.95 25.56
N VAL A 48 15.66 16.90 25.81
CA VAL A 48 15.97 18.21 26.38
C VAL A 48 16.56 18.07 27.79
N GLN A 49 15.98 17.21 28.65
CA GLN A 49 16.49 16.95 29.99
C GLN A 49 17.90 16.35 29.98
N GLN A 50 18.16 15.42 29.06
CA GLN A 50 19.49 14.83 28.91
C GLN A 50 20.51 15.83 28.38
N LEU A 51 20.09 16.78 27.52
CA LEU A 51 20.93 17.83 26.97
C LEU A 51 21.35 18.84 28.04
N SER A 52 20.51 19.03 29.03
CA SER A 52 20.74 20.00 30.12
C SER A 52 21.68 19.50 31.23
N GLN A 53 22.13 18.23 31.21
CA GLN A 53 23.03 17.66 32.20
C GLN A 53 24.50 17.79 31.74
N PRO A 54 25.30 18.68 32.31
CA PRO A 54 26.71 18.82 31.98
C PRO A 54 27.51 17.63 32.52
N GLY A 55 28.32 16.99 31.70
CA GLY A 55 29.36 16.08 32.17
C GLY A 55 29.25 14.62 31.81
N LEU A 56 28.32 14.22 30.92
CA LEU A 56 28.22 12.82 30.50
C LEU A 56 28.67 12.66 29.02
N PRO A 57 29.41 11.57 28.69
CA PRO A 57 29.84 11.33 27.32
C PRO A 57 28.62 11.15 26.40
N TRP A 58 28.38 12.12 25.58
CA TRP A 58 27.25 12.18 24.64
C TRP A 58 27.33 11.13 23.53
N LEU A 59 28.57 10.78 23.14
CA LEU A 59 28.84 9.87 22.05
C LEU A 59 28.95 8.44 22.56
N GLY A 60 27.97 7.63 22.33
CA GLY A 60 28.00 6.22 22.60
C GLY A 60 26.62 5.65 22.91
N MET A 61 26.44 5.15 24.13
CA MET A 61 25.23 4.38 24.51
C MET A 61 23.94 5.21 24.49
N ARG A 62 24.01 6.53 24.76
CA ARG A 62 22.85 7.43 24.76
C ARG A 62 22.36 7.79 23.35
N MET A 63 23.27 8.06 22.43
CA MET A 63 22.92 8.29 21.03
C MET A 63 22.23 7.06 20.44
N ASN A 64 22.70 5.87 20.75
CA ASN A 64 22.07 4.63 20.31
C ASN A 64 20.66 4.44 20.87
N ALA A 65 20.45 4.80 22.15
CA ALA A 65 19.13 4.75 22.77
C ALA A 65 18.17 5.75 22.12
N LEU A 66 18.60 7.01 21.92
CA LEU A 66 17.81 8.04 21.22
C LEU A 66 17.47 7.65 19.78
N LEU A 67 18.42 7.08 19.04
CA LEU A 67 18.17 6.58 17.70
C LEU A 67 17.16 5.43 17.72
N GLY A 68 17.23 4.55 18.72
CA GLY A 68 16.25 3.49 18.92
C GLY A 68 14.84 4.02 19.16
N ASP A 69 14.68 4.99 20.04
CA ASP A 69 13.40 5.63 20.35
C ASP A 69 12.83 6.37 19.14
N LEU A 70 13.67 7.14 18.42
CA LEU A 70 13.29 7.77 17.15
C LEU A 70 12.83 6.75 16.11
N LEU A 71 13.52 5.63 16.04
CA LEU A 71 13.18 4.57 15.09
C LEU A 71 11.80 3.97 15.38
N ILE A 72 11.47 3.75 16.65
CA ILE A 72 10.16 3.25 17.08
C ILE A 72 9.05 4.23 16.65
N LEU A 73 9.25 5.52 16.89
CA LEU A 73 8.30 6.56 16.44
C LEU A 73 8.15 6.64 14.93
N LEU A 74 9.26 6.50 14.20
CA LEU A 74 9.23 6.44 12.74
C LEU A 74 8.44 5.24 12.23
N ILE A 75 8.59 4.08 12.86
CA ILE A 75 7.81 2.88 12.51
C ILE A 75 6.32 3.11 12.79
N ALA A 76 5.98 3.69 13.93
CA ALA A 76 4.60 4.00 14.28
C ALA A 76 3.98 4.98 13.28
N LEU A 77 4.71 6.02 12.89
CA LEU A 77 4.27 7.00 11.89
C LEU A 77 4.06 6.36 10.51
N GLU A 78 4.95 5.47 10.09
CA GLU A 78 4.85 4.77 8.83
C GLU A 78 3.63 3.83 8.78
N VAL A 79 3.38 3.08 9.86
CA VAL A 79 2.18 2.25 9.98
C VAL A 79 0.92 3.11 9.94
N LEU A 80 0.92 4.26 10.64
CA LEU A 80 -0.18 5.23 10.61
C LEU A 80 -0.44 5.75 9.19
N GLN A 81 0.60 6.08 8.43
CA GLN A 81 0.49 6.52 7.04
C GLN A 81 -0.11 5.43 6.14
N ASN A 82 0.28 4.17 6.34
CA ASN A 82 -0.25 3.04 5.59
C ASN A 82 -1.75 2.82 5.87
N ILE A 83 -2.15 2.86 7.15
CA ILE A 83 -3.56 2.73 7.54
C ILE A 83 -4.38 3.91 6.99
N THR A 84 -3.84 5.12 7.06
CA THR A 84 -4.50 6.32 6.53
C THR A 84 -4.64 6.26 5.00
N ALA A 85 -3.63 5.76 4.31
CA ALA A 85 -3.68 5.56 2.86
C ALA A 85 -4.75 4.52 2.47
N TYR A 86 -4.86 3.43 3.24
CA TYR A 86 -5.91 2.42 3.09
C TYR A 86 -7.31 3.02 3.29
N LEU A 87 -7.51 3.79 4.37
CA LEU A 87 -8.79 4.44 4.67
C LEU A 87 -9.22 5.44 3.58
N ARG A 88 -8.27 6.16 3.00
CA ARG A 88 -8.55 7.16 1.95
C ARG A 88 -8.90 6.53 0.60
N ARG A 89 -8.23 5.46 0.23
CA ARG A 89 -8.31 4.88 -1.12
C ARG A 89 -9.17 3.62 -1.19
N GLY A 90 -9.47 3.00 -0.06
CA GLY A 90 -10.25 1.76 0.02
C GLY A 90 -9.60 0.54 -0.63
N ILE A 91 -8.36 0.67 -1.09
CA ILE A 91 -7.57 -0.39 -1.72
C ILE A 91 -6.15 -0.39 -1.18
N VAL A 92 -5.65 -1.58 -0.91
CA VAL A 92 -4.24 -1.77 -0.52
C VAL A 92 -3.36 -1.56 -1.74
N GLN A 93 -2.51 -0.54 -1.69
CA GLN A 93 -1.52 -0.32 -2.73
C GLN A 93 -0.29 -1.18 -2.46
N ILE A 94 -0.11 -2.24 -3.23
CA ILE A 94 1.04 -3.15 -3.12
C ILE A 94 2.37 -2.37 -3.17
N GLN A 95 2.42 -1.31 -3.95
CA GLN A 95 3.58 -0.43 -4.07
C GLN A 95 3.96 0.23 -2.74
N LEU A 96 2.98 0.73 -1.97
CA LEU A 96 3.22 1.33 -0.65
C LEU A 96 3.70 0.28 0.35
N VAL A 97 3.10 -0.90 0.35
CA VAL A 97 3.51 -2.00 1.23
C VAL A 97 4.96 -2.42 0.97
N LEU A 98 5.37 -2.48 -0.30
CA LEU A 98 6.75 -2.83 -0.67
C LEU A 98 7.74 -1.73 -0.26
N ILE A 99 7.41 -0.45 -0.48
CA ILE A 99 8.26 0.67 -0.04
C ILE A 99 8.42 0.63 1.48
N THR A 100 7.35 0.42 2.23
CA THR A 100 7.38 0.29 3.69
C THR A 100 8.25 -0.86 4.14
N ALA A 101 8.15 -2.02 3.47
CA ALA A 101 8.97 -3.17 3.79
C ALA A 101 10.47 -2.91 3.52
N ILE A 102 10.80 -2.25 2.41
CA ILE A 102 12.18 -1.85 2.09
C ILE A 102 12.72 -0.89 3.15
N THR A 103 11.93 0.11 3.53
CA THR A 103 12.31 1.09 4.56
C THR A 103 12.51 0.43 5.93
N ALA A 104 11.66 -0.53 6.30
CA ALA A 104 11.79 -1.28 7.56
C ALA A 104 13.09 -2.08 7.62
N VAL A 105 13.46 -2.76 6.54
CA VAL A 105 14.73 -3.51 6.46
C VAL A 105 15.92 -2.55 6.47
N ALA A 106 15.85 -1.44 5.72
CA ALA A 106 16.90 -0.42 5.70
C ALA A 106 17.18 0.16 7.10
N ARG A 107 16.12 0.44 7.89
CA ARG A 107 16.27 0.89 9.28
C ARG A 107 16.98 -0.14 10.14
N LYS A 108 16.64 -1.43 9.98
CA LYS A 108 17.29 -2.50 10.73
C LYS A 108 18.80 -2.59 10.44
N VAL A 109 19.18 -2.27 9.19
CA VAL A 109 20.59 -2.21 8.79
C VAL A 109 21.30 -0.98 9.42
N ILE A 110 20.63 0.19 9.44
CA ILE A 110 21.21 1.44 9.94
C ILE A 110 21.40 1.39 11.48
N VAL A 111 20.44 0.84 12.20
CA VAL A 111 20.46 0.76 13.67
C VAL A 111 20.71 -0.69 14.09
N LEU A 112 21.86 -1.22 13.70
CA LEU A 112 22.28 -2.54 14.17
C LEU A 112 22.78 -2.40 15.62
N PRO A 113 22.23 -3.18 16.59
CA PRO A 113 22.72 -3.14 17.95
C PRO A 113 24.20 -3.54 18.04
N PRO A 114 24.99 -2.92 18.93
CA PRO A 114 26.38 -3.31 19.13
C PRO A 114 26.47 -4.80 19.50
N GLY A 115 27.27 -5.56 18.74
CA GLY A 115 27.43 -6.99 18.92
C GLY A 115 26.66 -7.88 17.93
N GLU A 116 25.66 -7.36 17.21
CA GLU A 116 25.06 -8.09 16.09
C GLU A 116 25.87 -7.98 14.80
N GLU A 117 26.79 -7.03 14.73
CA GLU A 117 27.76 -6.87 13.62
C GLU A 117 28.64 -8.12 13.43
N SER A 118 28.84 -8.91 14.48
CA SER A 118 29.61 -10.16 14.44
C SER A 118 28.83 -11.36 13.88
N LYS A 119 27.55 -11.18 13.48
CA LYS A 119 26.74 -12.25 12.91
C LYS A 119 26.67 -12.12 11.39
N PRO A 120 27.62 -12.68 10.63
CA PRO A 120 27.68 -12.50 9.17
C PRO A 120 26.42 -13.03 8.47
N LEU A 121 25.80 -14.06 9.02
CA LEU A 121 24.57 -14.65 8.48
C LEU A 121 23.38 -13.68 8.57
N LEU A 122 23.28 -12.85 9.60
CA LEU A 122 22.25 -11.83 9.73
C LEU A 122 22.40 -10.74 8.67
N LEU A 123 23.64 -10.28 8.44
CA LEU A 123 23.95 -9.25 7.44
C LEU A 123 23.64 -9.75 6.02
N VAL A 124 24.04 -11.00 5.72
CA VAL A 124 23.72 -11.62 4.43
C VAL A 124 22.20 -11.78 4.27
N GLY A 125 21.49 -12.23 5.31
CA GLY A 125 20.03 -12.36 5.28
C GLY A 125 19.33 -11.02 5.02
N LEU A 126 19.77 -9.94 5.66
CA LEU A 126 19.27 -8.59 5.43
C LEU A 126 19.55 -8.11 4.00
N GLY A 127 20.75 -8.37 3.48
CA GLY A 127 21.13 -8.05 2.10
C GLY A 127 20.22 -8.77 1.08
N VAL A 128 19.99 -10.07 1.26
CA VAL A 128 19.10 -10.86 0.41
C VAL A 128 17.65 -10.33 0.51
N ALA A 129 17.19 -9.98 1.71
CA ALA A 129 15.85 -9.42 1.89
C ALA A 129 15.68 -8.09 1.13
N VAL A 130 16.67 -7.19 1.18
CA VAL A 130 16.65 -5.91 0.42
C VAL A 130 16.60 -6.18 -1.08
N LEU A 131 17.44 -7.07 -1.58
CA LEU A 131 17.47 -7.41 -3.01
C LEU A 131 16.14 -8.03 -3.48
N SER A 132 15.55 -8.91 -2.68
CA SER A 132 14.26 -9.55 -2.97
C SER A 132 13.12 -8.52 -3.00
N LEU A 133 13.08 -7.60 -2.02
CA LEU A 133 12.08 -6.55 -1.97
C LEU A 133 12.26 -5.53 -3.11
N ALA A 134 13.49 -5.16 -3.44
CA ALA A 134 13.79 -4.28 -4.56
C ALA A 134 13.37 -4.92 -5.90
N GLY A 135 13.63 -6.21 -6.08
CA GLY A 135 13.17 -6.99 -7.23
C GLY A 135 11.65 -7.04 -7.33
N ALA A 136 10.96 -7.31 -6.22
CA ALA A 136 9.50 -7.30 -6.15
C ALA A 136 8.92 -5.91 -6.48
N TYR A 137 9.53 -4.85 -5.96
CA TYR A 137 9.14 -3.47 -6.26
C TYR A 137 9.31 -3.14 -7.74
N TRP A 138 10.44 -3.53 -8.33
CA TRP A 138 10.69 -3.34 -9.76
C TRP A 138 9.66 -4.07 -10.62
N LEU A 139 9.32 -5.31 -10.24
CA LEU A 139 8.33 -6.13 -10.94
C LEU A 139 6.92 -5.51 -10.89
N VAL A 140 6.51 -5.00 -9.73
CA VAL A 140 5.21 -4.35 -9.53
C VAL A 140 5.13 -2.99 -10.22
N ARG A 141 6.25 -2.29 -10.34
CA ARG A 141 6.34 -0.99 -11.00
C ARG A 141 6.32 -1.09 -12.52
N GLN A 142 6.65 -2.25 -13.09
CA GLN A 142 6.51 -2.43 -14.53
C GLN A 142 5.05 -2.19 -14.89
N PRO A 143 4.77 -1.25 -15.82
CA PRO A 143 3.42 -1.16 -16.37
C PRO A 143 3.13 -2.55 -16.93
N SER A 144 2.20 -3.26 -16.28
CA SER A 144 1.68 -4.49 -16.83
C SER A 144 1.51 -4.24 -18.31
N LEU A 145 2.12 -5.07 -19.14
CA LEU A 145 1.86 -5.12 -20.58
C LEU A 145 0.33 -5.04 -20.70
N SER A 146 -0.18 -3.82 -20.78
CA SER A 146 -1.58 -3.59 -21.05
C SER A 146 -1.78 -4.29 -22.39
N LEU A 147 -2.41 -5.45 -22.31
CA LEU A 147 -2.96 -6.07 -23.51
C LEU A 147 -3.60 -4.93 -24.28
N PRO A 148 -3.21 -4.72 -25.55
CA PRO A 148 -3.78 -3.63 -26.33
C PRO A 148 -5.30 -3.76 -26.17
N PRO A 149 -6.03 -2.66 -25.91
CA PRO A 149 -7.45 -2.73 -25.72
C PRO A 149 -8.01 -3.53 -26.89
N PRO A 150 -8.93 -4.49 -26.65
CA PRO A 150 -9.48 -5.29 -27.73
C PRO A 150 -9.85 -4.28 -28.81
N ARG A 151 -9.22 -4.38 -29.95
CA ARG A 151 -9.53 -3.53 -31.09
C ARG A 151 -11.04 -3.60 -31.18
N LYS A 152 -11.72 -2.51 -30.84
CA LYS A 152 -13.14 -2.36 -31.18
C LYS A 152 -13.19 -2.68 -32.63
N GLY A 153 -13.52 -3.97 -32.88
CA GLY A 153 -13.65 -4.43 -34.26
C GLY A 153 -14.47 -3.38 -34.92
N LEU A 154 -13.93 -2.85 -36.00
CA LEU A 154 -14.68 -2.05 -36.93
C LEU A 154 -16.06 -2.71 -37.06
N ALA A 155 -17.01 -2.24 -36.25
CA ALA A 155 -18.40 -2.47 -36.55
C ALA A 155 -18.54 -1.86 -37.93
N ARG A 156 -18.30 -2.68 -38.94
CA ARG A 156 -18.74 -2.34 -40.31
C ARG A 156 -20.18 -1.92 -40.12
N PRO A 157 -20.52 -0.66 -40.40
CA PRO A 157 -21.92 -0.31 -40.40
C PRO A 157 -22.60 -1.34 -41.32
N PHE A 158 -23.53 -2.09 -40.74
CA PHE A 158 -24.34 -3.03 -41.49
C PHE A 158 -24.98 -2.22 -42.60
N ARG A 159 -24.38 -2.25 -43.81
CA ARG A 159 -24.95 -1.66 -45.02
C ARG A 159 -26.13 -2.56 -45.35
N GLY A 160 -27.30 -2.15 -44.86
CA GLY A 160 -28.55 -2.81 -45.23
C GLY A 160 -28.61 -2.96 -46.75
N PRO A 161 -29.28 -4.00 -47.24
CA PRO A 161 -29.40 -4.22 -48.68
C PRO A 161 -29.93 -2.96 -49.36
N ASP A 162 -29.18 -2.53 -50.37
CA ASP A 162 -29.46 -1.36 -51.19
C ASP A 162 -30.89 -1.48 -51.75
N ARG A 163 -31.83 -0.73 -51.20
CA ARG A 163 -33.17 -0.62 -51.76
C ARG A 163 -33.11 0.45 -52.84
N SER A 164 -32.46 0.15 -53.96
CA SER A 164 -32.68 0.88 -55.17
C SER A 164 -34.13 0.65 -55.63
N PRO A 165 -34.92 1.70 -55.84
CA PRO A 165 -36.25 1.53 -56.34
C PRO A 165 -36.18 0.94 -57.78
N PRO A 166 -37.13 0.08 -58.17
CA PRO A 166 -37.13 -0.47 -59.52
C PRO A 166 -37.27 0.65 -60.58
N PRO A 167 -36.59 0.51 -61.71
CA PRO A 167 -36.68 1.50 -62.80
C PRO A 167 -38.14 1.66 -63.24
N GLY A 168 -38.60 2.91 -63.18
CA GLY A 168 -39.95 3.29 -63.53
C GLY A 168 -40.35 2.80 -64.92
N GLY A 169 -41.45 2.04 -64.98
CA GLY A 169 -42.07 1.65 -66.23
C GLY A 169 -42.57 2.88 -66.96
N GLY A 170 -42.03 3.07 -68.16
CA GLY A 170 -42.49 4.10 -69.03
C GLY A 170 -43.96 3.88 -69.42
N VAL A 171 -44.73 4.93 -69.24
CA VAL A 171 -46.10 4.98 -69.78
C VAL A 171 -46.01 5.33 -71.29
N PRO A 172 -46.57 4.54 -72.16
CA PRO A 172 -46.61 4.91 -73.60
C PRO A 172 -47.65 6.02 -73.79
N PRO A 173 -47.42 6.95 -74.74
CA PRO A 173 -48.41 7.97 -75.14
C PRO A 173 -49.45 7.37 -76.03
N GLY A 174 -50.72 7.60 -75.74
CA GLY A 174 -51.85 7.41 -76.58
C GLY A 174 -52.67 8.67 -76.64
#